data_1153cb884c7c8b103dcad392f28d6b50
#
_entry.id   1153cb884c7c8b103dcad392f28d6b50
#
_cell.length_a   1.000
_cell.length_b   1.000
_cell.length_c   1.000
_cell.angle_alpha   90.00
_cell.angle_beta   90.00
_cell.angle_gamma   90.00
#
_symmetry.space_group_name_H-M   'P 1'
#
loop_
_entity.id
_entity.type
_entity.pdbx_description
1 polymer ?
#
loop_
_entity_poly.entity_id
_entity_poly.type
_entity_poly.pdbx_seq_one_letter_code
_entity_poly.pdbx_strand_id
1 'polypeptide(L)'
;MFNRAEITFLGTGTSIGVPVIGCDCEVCASDDPKNQRLRSSILVKTHEVTFVVDTGPDFRQQCLREGICDLNAVLYTHSHSDHVMGFDDLRRFTVFEDEQIPIYAESETMERLKASFPYIFDGEIRYRGYLKVDPQVIEGDFKIGEIDVTPLPVTHGKVETIGFLFSSGVERLFAYIPDAKELS
;
A
#
# COMPACT_ATOMS: atom_id res chain seq x y z
N MET A 1 -1.56 14.66 -24.11
CA MET A 1 -0.29 14.26 -23.45
C MET A 1 -0.49 12.85 -22.97
N PHE A 2 0.41 11.92 -23.26
CA PHE A 2 0.31 10.57 -22.71
C PHE A 2 0.61 10.66 -21.19
N ASN A 3 -0.38 10.41 -20.36
CA ASN A 3 -0.18 10.28 -18.93
C ASN A 3 0.64 9.01 -18.69
N ARG A 4 1.91 9.17 -18.40
CA ARG A 4 2.78 8.06 -18.01
C ARG A 4 2.67 7.88 -16.51
N ALA A 5 2.22 6.71 -16.06
CA ALA A 5 2.40 6.29 -14.68
C ALA A 5 3.78 5.60 -14.56
N GLU A 6 4.56 6.03 -13.59
CA GLU A 6 5.78 5.35 -13.16
C GLU A 6 5.42 4.43 -12.00
N ILE A 7 5.83 3.16 -12.11
CA ILE A 7 5.58 2.15 -11.08
C ILE A 7 6.92 1.72 -10.51
N THR A 8 7.10 1.93 -9.20
CA THR A 8 8.26 1.45 -8.46
C THR A 8 7.84 0.30 -7.55
N PHE A 9 8.46 -0.88 -7.72
CA PHE A 9 8.28 -1.99 -6.79
C PHE A 9 9.06 -1.71 -5.51
N LEU A 10 8.32 -1.41 -4.44
CA LEU A 10 8.89 -1.16 -3.11
C LEU A 10 9.29 -2.47 -2.42
N GLY A 11 8.58 -3.54 -2.72
CA GLY A 11 8.89 -4.88 -2.28
C GLY A 11 8.23 -5.93 -3.14
N THR A 12 8.89 -7.09 -3.27
CA THR A 12 8.44 -8.24 -4.07
C THR A 12 8.64 -9.54 -3.31
N GLY A 13 8.87 -9.46 -2.01
CA GLY A 13 9.00 -10.61 -1.12
C GLY A 13 7.63 -11.13 -0.68
N THR A 14 7.64 -12.30 -0.09
CA THR A 14 6.46 -12.93 0.54
C THR A 14 6.11 -12.23 1.87
N SER A 15 5.07 -12.70 2.56
CA SER A 15 4.65 -12.20 3.89
C SER A 15 5.77 -12.17 4.95
N ILE A 16 6.77 -13.01 4.81
CA ILE A 16 7.93 -13.08 5.72
C ILE A 16 9.20 -12.43 5.15
N GLY A 17 9.13 -11.91 3.93
CA GLY A 17 10.27 -11.32 3.21
C GLY A 17 11.32 -12.36 2.77
N VAL A 18 12.38 -11.88 2.12
CA VAL A 18 13.56 -12.68 1.76
C VAL A 18 14.80 -11.82 2.08
N PRO A 19 15.80 -12.33 2.82
CA PRO A 19 15.90 -13.68 3.44
C PRO A 19 14.88 -13.91 4.55
N VAL A 20 14.54 -15.18 4.75
CA VAL A 20 13.64 -15.62 5.82
C VAL A 20 14.45 -15.83 7.10
N ILE A 21 13.92 -15.39 8.24
CA ILE A 21 14.58 -15.52 9.54
C ILE A 21 14.88 -16.98 9.83
N GLY A 22 16.15 -17.30 10.09
CA GLY A 22 16.59 -18.66 10.41
C GLY A 22 16.67 -19.63 9.22
N CYS A 23 16.51 -19.16 7.98
CA CYS A 23 16.64 -19.97 6.77
C CYS A 23 18.08 -19.88 6.22
N ASP A 24 18.67 -21.02 5.92
CA ASP A 24 20.04 -21.19 5.38
C ASP A 24 20.09 -21.69 3.95
N CYS A 25 18.97 -21.66 3.22
CA CYS A 25 18.93 -22.05 1.82
C CYS A 25 19.77 -21.08 0.95
N GLU A 26 20.13 -21.54 -0.27
CA GLU A 26 20.96 -20.77 -1.19
C GLU A 26 20.48 -19.35 -1.45
N VAL A 27 19.16 -19.13 -1.50
CA VAL A 27 18.57 -17.80 -1.72
C VAL A 27 18.73 -16.92 -0.48
N CYS A 28 18.40 -17.46 0.71
CA CYS A 28 18.46 -16.70 1.96
C CYS A 28 19.90 -16.43 2.43
N ALA A 29 20.84 -17.31 2.09
CA ALA A 29 22.26 -17.17 2.39
C ALA A 29 23.03 -16.37 1.32
N SER A 30 22.35 -15.91 0.27
CA SER A 30 22.98 -15.22 -0.85
C SER A 30 23.29 -13.75 -0.56
N ASP A 31 24.47 -13.30 -1.00
CA ASP A 31 24.85 -11.89 -0.98
C ASP A 31 24.31 -11.10 -2.19
N ASP A 32 23.60 -11.75 -3.13
CA ASP A 32 23.00 -11.06 -4.28
C ASP A 32 21.86 -10.13 -3.80
N PRO A 33 21.94 -8.81 -4.07
CA PRO A 33 20.90 -7.86 -3.70
C PRO A 33 19.50 -8.21 -4.24
N LYS A 34 19.41 -8.98 -5.32
CA LYS A 34 18.13 -9.47 -5.88
C LYS A 34 17.43 -10.46 -4.96
N ASN A 35 18.15 -11.07 -4.04
CA ASN A 35 17.65 -11.96 -3.00
C ASN A 35 17.30 -11.23 -1.70
N GLN A 36 17.40 -9.91 -1.66
CA GLN A 36 16.95 -9.05 -0.56
C GLN A 36 15.60 -8.44 -0.94
N ARG A 37 14.49 -9.12 -0.59
CA ARG A 37 13.15 -8.73 -1.01
C ARG A 37 12.30 -8.35 0.20
N LEU A 38 11.97 -7.08 0.31
CA LEU A 38 11.01 -6.55 1.26
C LEU A 38 9.59 -7.02 0.88
N ARG A 39 8.66 -6.98 1.82
CA ARG A 39 7.25 -7.38 1.64
C ARG A 39 6.59 -6.56 0.56
N SER A 40 5.60 -7.19 -0.11
CA SER A 40 4.95 -6.64 -1.30
C SER A 40 4.37 -5.25 -1.08
N SER A 41 4.76 -4.31 -1.93
CA SER A 41 4.21 -2.96 -2.03
C SER A 41 4.68 -2.30 -3.32
N ILE A 42 3.89 -1.38 -3.85
CA ILE A 42 4.26 -0.55 -5.01
C ILE A 42 4.00 0.92 -4.73
N LEU A 43 4.84 1.78 -5.32
CA LEU A 43 4.60 3.20 -5.48
C LEU A 43 4.16 3.47 -6.91
N VAL A 44 3.12 4.26 -7.06
CA VAL A 44 2.64 4.76 -8.35
C VAL A 44 2.79 6.27 -8.36
N LYS A 45 3.46 6.78 -9.37
CA LYS A 45 3.68 8.22 -9.55
C LYS A 45 3.27 8.64 -10.93
N THR A 46 2.47 9.69 -10.98
CA THR A 46 2.08 10.37 -12.21
C THR A 46 2.53 11.82 -12.19
N HIS A 47 2.04 12.63 -13.12
CA HIS A 47 2.28 14.07 -13.11
C HIS A 47 1.52 14.78 -11.97
N GLU A 48 0.35 14.27 -11.59
CA GLU A 48 -0.56 14.92 -10.63
C GLU A 48 -0.49 14.29 -9.24
N VAL A 49 -0.29 12.96 -9.16
CA VAL A 49 -0.42 12.23 -7.90
C VAL A 49 0.69 11.21 -7.69
N THR A 50 1.01 11.00 -6.42
CA THR A 50 1.88 9.93 -5.93
C THR A 50 1.13 9.15 -4.87
N PHE A 51 0.96 7.85 -5.04
CA PHE A 51 0.28 7.00 -4.07
C PHE A 51 0.97 5.64 -3.92
N VAL A 52 0.72 4.98 -2.81
CA VAL A 52 1.27 3.67 -2.50
C VAL A 52 0.14 2.65 -2.35
N VAL A 53 0.42 1.40 -2.74
CA VAL A 53 -0.44 0.26 -2.46
C VAL A 53 0.25 -0.60 -1.42
N ASP A 54 -0.41 -0.78 -0.28
CA ASP A 54 0.02 -1.47 0.93
C ASP A 54 1.23 -0.82 1.64
N THR A 55 1.16 -0.74 2.95
CA THR A 55 2.21 -0.24 3.85
C THR A 55 2.55 -1.31 4.89
N GLY A 56 3.27 -2.33 4.48
CA GLY A 56 3.72 -3.40 5.36
C GLY A 56 4.78 -2.93 6.38
N PRO A 57 5.29 -3.84 7.23
CA PRO A 57 6.29 -3.51 8.25
C PRO A 57 7.58 -2.89 7.71
N ASP A 58 7.87 -3.11 6.42
CA ASP A 58 9.06 -2.61 5.75
C ASP A 58 8.87 -1.20 5.15
N PHE A 59 7.67 -0.60 5.28
CA PHE A 59 7.29 0.63 4.58
C PHE A 59 8.27 1.79 4.83
N ARG A 60 8.69 1.99 6.07
CA ARG A 60 9.70 3.00 6.39
C ARG A 60 11.01 2.78 5.61
N GLN A 61 11.50 1.54 5.57
CA GLN A 61 12.73 1.20 4.85
C GLN A 61 12.55 1.39 3.33
N GLN A 62 11.39 1.03 2.80
CA GLN A 62 11.01 1.22 1.40
C GLN A 62 11.03 2.71 1.03
N CYS A 63 10.39 3.56 1.84
CA CYS A 63 10.39 5.01 1.64
C CYS A 63 11.80 5.62 1.66
N LEU A 64 12.64 5.22 2.61
CA LEU A 64 14.01 5.73 2.73
C LEU A 64 14.88 5.31 1.54
N ARG A 65 14.73 4.08 1.05
CA ARG A 65 15.48 3.56 -0.09
C ARG A 65 15.14 4.32 -1.39
N GLU A 66 13.86 4.58 -1.61
CA GLU A 66 13.36 5.23 -2.83
C GLU A 66 13.25 6.76 -2.71
N GLY A 67 13.58 7.34 -1.55
CA GLY A 67 13.49 8.78 -1.32
C GLY A 67 12.08 9.33 -1.39
N ILE A 68 11.07 8.56 -0.94
CA ILE A 68 9.68 8.98 -0.95
C ILE A 68 9.46 10.02 0.16
N CYS A 69 9.10 11.24 -0.24
CA CYS A 69 8.90 12.36 0.67
C CYS A 69 7.47 12.89 0.70
N ASP A 70 6.65 12.47 -0.26
CA ASP A 70 5.28 12.94 -0.43
C ASP A 70 4.37 11.82 -0.91
N LEU A 71 3.12 11.81 -0.41
CA LEU A 71 2.06 10.86 -0.80
C LEU A 71 0.70 11.55 -0.77
N ASN A 72 -0.06 11.38 -1.84
CA ASN A 72 -1.42 11.91 -1.97
C ASN A 72 -2.50 10.91 -1.55
N ALA A 73 -2.19 9.61 -1.54
CA ALA A 73 -3.13 8.57 -1.13
C ALA A 73 -2.43 7.25 -0.77
N VAL A 74 -3.16 6.38 -0.06
CA VAL A 74 -2.75 5.01 0.23
C VAL A 74 -3.92 4.08 -0.08
N LEU A 75 -3.64 2.97 -0.77
CA LEU A 75 -4.61 1.91 -1.04
C LEU A 75 -4.21 0.66 -0.28
N TYR A 76 -5.19 -0.06 0.25
CA TYR A 76 -4.97 -1.34 0.90
C TYR A 76 -5.69 -2.46 0.18
N THR A 77 -4.95 -3.53 -0.13
CA THR A 77 -5.49 -4.72 -0.77
C THR A 77 -6.25 -5.58 0.21
N HIS A 78 -5.75 -5.72 1.43
CA HIS A 78 -6.37 -6.45 2.53
C HIS A 78 -5.67 -6.18 3.87
N SER A 79 -6.17 -6.78 4.95
CA SER A 79 -5.78 -6.44 6.33
C SER A 79 -4.67 -7.32 6.93
N HIS A 80 -3.99 -8.17 6.17
CA HIS A 80 -2.88 -8.95 6.71
C HIS A 80 -1.73 -8.05 7.17
N SER A 81 -1.00 -8.50 8.19
CA SER A 81 0.03 -7.70 8.87
C SER A 81 1.17 -7.24 7.95
N ASP A 82 1.53 -8.06 6.99
CA ASP A 82 2.55 -7.77 5.98
C ASP A 82 2.14 -6.68 4.98
N HIS A 83 0.84 -6.31 4.94
CA HIS A 83 0.30 -5.25 4.11
C HIS A 83 -0.05 -3.96 4.89
N VAL A 84 -0.28 -4.05 6.22
CA VAL A 84 -0.82 -2.90 6.96
C VAL A 84 0.03 -2.42 8.14
N MET A 85 0.99 -3.20 8.67
CA MET A 85 1.65 -2.86 9.95
C MET A 85 2.66 -1.71 9.89
N GLY A 86 2.96 -1.14 8.72
CA GLY A 86 3.67 0.12 8.55
C GLY A 86 2.75 1.35 8.52
N PHE A 87 1.45 1.20 8.83
CA PHE A 87 0.44 2.26 8.76
C PHE A 87 0.84 3.52 9.55
N ASP A 88 1.39 3.36 10.75
CA ASP A 88 1.78 4.50 11.59
C ASP A 88 2.94 5.33 10.98
N ASP A 89 3.77 4.76 10.11
CA ASP A 89 4.84 5.51 9.44
C ASP A 89 4.29 6.56 8.46
N LEU A 90 3.02 6.46 8.04
CA LEU A 90 2.33 7.47 7.23
C LEU A 90 2.25 8.83 7.92
N ARG A 91 2.35 8.89 9.25
CA ARG A 91 2.37 10.15 10.00
C ARG A 91 3.42 11.14 9.49
N ARG A 92 4.52 10.64 8.89
CA ARG A 92 5.56 11.50 8.34
C ARG A 92 5.04 12.40 7.21
N PHE A 93 4.05 11.94 6.47
CA PHE A 93 3.46 12.66 5.34
C PHE A 93 2.36 13.66 5.76
N THR A 94 1.89 13.61 7.02
CA THR A 94 0.83 14.49 7.53
C THR A 94 1.29 15.44 8.64
N VAL A 95 2.53 15.27 9.17
CA VAL A 95 3.04 16.04 10.34
C VAL A 95 3.25 17.52 10.05
N PHE A 96 3.67 17.86 8.83
CA PHE A 96 4.04 19.23 8.48
C PHE A 96 2.92 20.01 7.81
N GLU A 97 1.91 19.32 7.33
CA GLU A 97 0.73 19.88 6.69
C GLU A 97 -0.50 19.56 7.54
N ASP A 98 -1.44 20.47 7.58
CA ASP A 98 -2.68 20.25 8.35
C ASP A 98 -3.69 19.44 7.53
N GLU A 99 -3.17 18.63 6.61
CA GLU A 99 -3.93 17.83 5.67
C GLU A 99 -4.03 16.36 6.14
N GLN A 100 -5.14 15.73 5.79
CA GLN A 100 -5.36 14.31 5.98
C GLN A 100 -4.93 13.56 4.74
N ILE A 101 -4.33 12.38 4.90
CA ILE A 101 -4.03 11.51 3.77
C ILE A 101 -5.22 10.56 3.52
N PRO A 102 -5.81 10.55 2.31
CA PRO A 102 -6.84 9.59 1.96
C PRO A 102 -6.31 8.16 1.99
N ILE A 103 -7.04 7.29 2.69
CA ILE A 103 -6.76 5.85 2.73
C ILE A 103 -7.95 5.08 2.18
N TYR A 104 -7.72 4.24 1.18
CA TYR A 104 -8.75 3.48 0.48
C TYR A 104 -8.63 2.00 0.85
N ALA A 105 -9.72 1.43 1.31
CA ALA A 105 -9.81 0.01 1.64
C ALA A 105 -11.25 -0.48 1.55
N GLU A 106 -11.46 -1.78 1.32
CA GLU A 106 -12.77 -2.38 1.51
C GLU A 106 -13.21 -2.31 2.98
N SER A 107 -14.51 -2.43 3.23
CA SER A 107 -15.11 -2.25 4.55
C SER A 107 -14.44 -3.11 5.63
N GLU A 108 -14.22 -4.40 5.38
CA GLU A 108 -13.57 -5.29 6.35
C GLU A 108 -12.13 -4.87 6.66
N THR A 109 -11.36 -4.52 5.63
CA THR A 109 -9.98 -4.04 5.80
C THR A 109 -9.94 -2.73 6.57
N MET A 110 -10.87 -1.81 6.31
CA MET A 110 -10.99 -0.54 7.03
C MET A 110 -11.31 -0.77 8.51
N GLU A 111 -12.24 -1.67 8.83
CA GLU A 111 -12.55 -2.01 10.22
C GLU A 111 -11.37 -2.67 10.96
N ARG A 112 -10.59 -3.49 10.27
CA ARG A 112 -9.37 -4.08 10.82
C ARG A 112 -8.29 -3.03 11.08
N LEU A 113 -8.10 -2.05 10.18
CA LEU A 113 -7.21 -0.92 10.40
C LEU A 113 -7.62 -0.10 11.63
N LYS A 114 -8.92 0.23 11.76
CA LYS A 114 -9.44 0.93 12.94
C LYS A 114 -9.21 0.16 14.23
N ALA A 115 -9.41 -1.16 14.20
CA ALA A 115 -9.17 -2.02 15.36
C ALA A 115 -7.69 -2.14 15.74
N SER A 116 -6.78 -2.13 14.74
CA SER A 116 -5.34 -2.24 14.94
C SER A 116 -4.70 -0.93 15.39
N PHE A 117 -5.24 0.21 14.96
CA PHE A 117 -4.71 1.56 15.21
C PHE A 117 -5.77 2.51 15.78
N PRO A 118 -6.47 2.15 16.88
CA PRO A 118 -7.62 2.93 17.37
C PRO A 118 -7.27 4.38 17.69
N TYR A 119 -6.04 4.65 18.15
CA TYR A 119 -5.57 6.00 18.48
C TYR A 119 -5.48 6.96 17.29
N ILE A 120 -5.50 6.44 16.04
CA ILE A 120 -5.52 7.24 14.81
C ILE A 120 -6.95 7.61 14.43
N PHE A 121 -7.91 6.72 14.70
CA PHE A 121 -9.30 6.85 14.27
C PHE A 121 -10.27 7.38 15.34
N ASP A 122 -9.83 7.57 16.58
CA ASP A 122 -10.69 7.99 17.71
C ASP A 122 -11.16 9.45 17.63
N GLY A 123 -10.76 10.20 16.61
CA GLY A 123 -11.16 11.58 16.35
C GLY A 123 -10.54 12.61 17.29
N GLU A 124 -9.76 12.20 18.29
CA GLU A 124 -9.06 13.10 19.17
C GLU A 124 -7.65 13.43 18.66
N ILE A 125 -7.49 14.56 17.99
CA ILE A 125 -6.17 15.08 17.59
C ILE A 125 -5.48 15.60 18.85
N ARG A 126 -4.71 14.75 19.52
CA ARG A 126 -4.11 15.07 20.82
C ARG A 126 -2.79 15.83 20.71
N TYR A 127 -2.00 15.60 19.64
CA TYR A 127 -0.66 16.18 19.49
C TYR A 127 -0.32 16.45 18.03
N ARG A 128 0.52 17.48 17.83
CA ARG A 128 1.16 17.74 16.54
C ARG A 128 2.12 16.59 16.25
N GLY A 129 1.81 15.75 15.26
CA GLY A 129 2.65 14.59 14.91
C GLY A 129 1.91 13.26 14.90
N TYR A 130 0.62 13.24 15.26
CA TYR A 130 -0.23 12.09 15.00
C TYR A 130 -0.57 12.00 13.52
N LEU A 131 -0.70 10.77 13.03
CA LEU A 131 -1.21 10.50 11.68
C LEU A 131 -2.64 11.03 11.57
N LYS A 132 -2.90 11.78 10.50
CA LYS A 132 -4.23 12.24 10.12
C LYS A 132 -4.63 11.53 8.84
N VAL A 133 -5.71 10.78 8.88
CA VAL A 133 -6.23 10.03 7.73
C VAL A 133 -7.64 10.46 7.39
N ASP A 134 -7.98 10.35 6.10
CA ASP A 134 -9.33 10.46 5.57
C ASP A 134 -9.77 9.07 5.04
N PRO A 135 -10.51 8.27 5.85
CA PRO A 135 -10.89 6.92 5.47
C PRO A 135 -11.94 6.91 4.35
N GLN A 136 -11.60 6.25 3.24
CA GLN A 136 -12.44 6.06 2.06
C GLN A 136 -12.76 4.57 1.90
N VAL A 137 -14.02 4.18 2.13
CA VAL A 137 -14.46 2.80 1.90
C VAL A 137 -14.69 2.58 0.42
N ILE A 138 -14.05 1.56 -0.13
CA ILE A 138 -14.18 1.18 -1.55
C ILE A 138 -15.51 0.44 -1.73
N GLU A 139 -16.42 1.00 -2.53
CA GLU A 139 -17.71 0.40 -2.90
C GLU A 139 -17.80 0.08 -4.40
N GLY A 140 -16.77 0.40 -5.18
CA GLY A 140 -16.72 0.23 -6.63
C GLY A 140 -15.56 1.03 -7.23
N ASP A 141 -15.67 1.40 -8.49
CA ASP A 141 -14.65 2.20 -9.18
C ASP A 141 -14.52 3.59 -8.54
N PHE A 142 -13.30 4.08 -8.41
CA PHE A 142 -13.00 5.41 -7.85
C PHE A 142 -11.82 6.06 -8.58
N LYS A 143 -11.44 7.27 -8.15
CA LYS A 143 -10.33 8.01 -8.76
C LYS A 143 -9.33 8.49 -7.72
N ILE A 144 -8.07 8.53 -8.13
CA ILE A 144 -6.99 9.23 -7.43
C ILE A 144 -6.35 10.18 -8.46
N GLY A 145 -6.64 11.48 -8.34
CA GLY A 145 -6.28 12.44 -9.37
C GLY A 145 -6.86 12.04 -10.74
N GLU A 146 -5.98 11.93 -11.73
CA GLU A 146 -6.34 11.52 -13.10
C GLU A 146 -6.42 10.00 -13.30
N ILE A 147 -6.10 9.19 -12.29
CA ILE A 147 -6.09 7.73 -12.38
C ILE A 147 -7.44 7.16 -11.96
N ASP A 148 -8.06 6.40 -12.87
CA ASP A 148 -9.22 5.56 -12.58
C ASP A 148 -8.75 4.26 -11.96
N VAL A 149 -9.36 3.85 -10.84
CA VAL A 149 -9.02 2.64 -10.08
C VAL A 149 -10.24 1.74 -10.02
N THR A 150 -10.10 0.52 -10.55
CA THR A 150 -11.12 -0.53 -10.46
C THR A 150 -10.64 -1.61 -9.51
N PRO A 151 -11.35 -1.87 -8.39
CA PRO A 151 -11.05 -2.98 -7.51
C PRO A 151 -11.32 -4.32 -8.22
N LEU A 152 -10.40 -5.25 -8.09
CA LEU A 152 -10.48 -6.60 -8.66
C LEU A 152 -10.61 -7.59 -7.50
N PRO A 153 -11.79 -8.16 -7.23
CA PRO A 153 -11.94 -9.19 -6.22
C PRO A 153 -11.05 -10.41 -6.52
N VAL A 154 -10.33 -10.88 -5.51
CA VAL A 154 -9.38 -11.99 -5.63
C VAL A 154 -9.54 -12.94 -4.47
N THR A 155 -9.45 -14.24 -4.74
CA THR A 155 -9.50 -15.25 -3.69
C THR A 155 -8.11 -15.48 -3.09
N HIS A 156 -7.99 -15.28 -1.77
CA HIS A 156 -6.78 -15.55 -0.99
C HIS A 156 -7.10 -16.43 0.23
N GLY A 157 -7.21 -17.73 0.01
CA GLY A 157 -7.59 -18.69 1.05
C GLY A 157 -9.02 -18.47 1.57
N LYS A 158 -9.15 -18.02 2.83
CA LYS A 158 -10.43 -17.68 3.48
C LYS A 158 -10.65 -16.18 3.61
N VAL A 159 -9.70 -15.38 3.15
CA VAL A 159 -9.74 -13.91 3.21
C VAL A 159 -10.10 -13.40 1.82
N GLU A 160 -11.08 -12.53 1.77
CA GLU A 160 -11.34 -11.74 0.57
C GLU A 160 -10.27 -10.66 0.47
N THR A 161 -9.63 -10.57 -0.67
CA THR A 161 -8.66 -9.53 -0.98
C THR A 161 -9.03 -8.88 -2.30
N ILE A 162 -8.49 -7.69 -2.53
CA ILE A 162 -8.62 -7.03 -3.81
C ILE A 162 -7.26 -6.74 -4.41
N GLY A 163 -7.18 -6.93 -5.72
CA GLY A 163 -6.18 -6.25 -6.53
C GLY A 163 -6.75 -4.94 -7.06
N PHE A 164 -5.98 -4.22 -7.83
CA PHE A 164 -6.39 -2.97 -8.45
C PHE A 164 -6.01 -2.95 -9.93
N LEU A 165 -6.97 -2.57 -10.78
CA LEU A 165 -6.70 -2.19 -12.16
C LEU A 165 -6.63 -0.66 -12.22
N PHE A 166 -5.55 -0.14 -12.74
CA PHE A 166 -5.32 1.28 -12.94
C PHE A 166 -5.48 1.66 -14.41
N SER A 167 -6.22 2.72 -14.66
CA SER A 167 -6.55 3.20 -16.00
C SER A 167 -6.47 4.72 -16.07
N SER A 168 -6.36 5.28 -17.27
CA SER A 168 -6.49 6.72 -17.52
C SER A 168 -7.46 6.89 -18.68
N GLY A 169 -8.68 7.31 -18.41
CA GLY A 169 -9.78 7.32 -19.36
C GLY A 169 -10.07 5.91 -19.89
N VAL A 170 -9.89 5.72 -21.20
CA VAL A 170 -10.12 4.41 -21.85
C VAL A 170 -8.88 3.49 -21.87
N GLU A 171 -7.73 4.00 -21.49
CA GLU A 171 -6.47 3.28 -21.54
C GLU A 171 -6.24 2.53 -20.22
N ARG A 172 -6.11 1.20 -20.29
CA ARG A 172 -5.68 0.36 -19.16
C ARG A 172 -4.16 0.43 -19.04
N LEU A 173 -3.66 0.86 -17.87
CA LEU A 173 -2.24 1.04 -17.64
C LEU A 173 -1.60 -0.25 -17.11
N PHE A 174 -2.10 -0.75 -15.99
CA PHE A 174 -1.60 -2.00 -15.37
C PHE A 174 -2.59 -2.50 -14.31
N ALA A 175 -2.41 -3.75 -13.88
CA ALA A 175 -3.07 -4.30 -12.70
C ALA A 175 -2.03 -4.73 -11.67
N TYR A 176 -2.33 -4.52 -10.39
CA TYR A 176 -1.53 -4.96 -9.26
C TYR A 176 -2.34 -5.91 -8.38
N ILE A 177 -1.87 -7.15 -8.27
CA ILE A 177 -2.52 -8.23 -7.52
C ILE A 177 -1.43 -8.95 -6.72
N PRO A 178 -1.14 -8.52 -5.48
CA PRO A 178 0.00 -9.07 -4.73
C PRO A 178 -0.27 -10.50 -4.23
N ASP A 179 -1.47 -10.74 -3.70
CA ASP A 179 -1.82 -11.98 -3.02
C ASP A 179 -3.05 -12.62 -3.67
N ALA A 180 -2.80 -13.51 -4.63
CA ALA A 180 -3.83 -14.27 -5.30
C ALA A 180 -3.53 -15.77 -5.21
N LYS A 181 -4.53 -16.54 -4.79
CA LYS A 181 -4.52 -18.01 -4.95
C LYS A 181 -5.12 -18.42 -6.28
N GLU A 182 -6.22 -17.77 -6.65
CA GLU A 182 -6.93 -17.99 -7.91
C GLU A 182 -7.47 -16.65 -8.41
N LEU A 183 -7.41 -16.43 -9.71
CA LEU A 183 -8.08 -15.34 -10.39
C LEU A 183 -9.41 -15.87 -10.91
N SER A 184 -10.50 -15.24 -10.53
CA SER A 184 -11.86 -15.60 -10.98
C SER A 184 -12.16 -15.06 -12.37
#